data_3333d2aa4902507e4307238e840ded4f
#
_entry.id   3333d2aa4902507e4307238e840ded4f
#
_cell.length_a   1.000
_cell.length_b   1.000
_cell.length_c   1.000
_cell.angle_alpha   90.00
_cell.angle_beta   90.00
_cell.angle_gamma   90.00
#
_symmetry.space_group_name_H-M   'P 1'
#
loop_
_entity.id
_entity.type
_entity.pdbx_description
1 polymer ?
#
loop_
_entity_poly.entity_id
_entity_poly.type
_entity_poly.pdbx_seq_one_letter_code
_entity_poly.pdbx_strand_id
1 'polypeptide(L)'
;MKVPAFSTVLLAFTFDLRDETGSLLLPLTAAQILWINLITDGLPALALVFDRTPGVMHQPPRPAASPLLDRSSVRFITATGSMKAGLALGLLGLMPRLGYDVDVARATTFHFMAVGQLLLTYPCRHTWMRPLPNRYLHLAVIVGVGIQLAAAWLPVSAKLLGNAGIPIVAWGVVFGSALLAWGLAEVLSRLAWRADARVSSATDRTTERTP
;
A
#
# COMPACT_ATOMS: atom_id res chain seq x y z
N MET A 1 -0.66 -3.98 -7.23
CA MET A 1 -1.54 -4.05 -6.05
C MET A 1 -2.55 -2.89 -6.10
N LYS A 2 -3.68 -3.05 -6.82
CA LYS A 2 -4.69 -1.96 -7.01
C LYS A 2 -5.82 -1.98 -5.97
N VAL A 3 -5.82 -2.95 -5.06
CA VAL A 3 -6.90 -3.19 -4.10
C VAL A 3 -7.18 -1.98 -3.17
N PRO A 4 -6.20 -1.27 -2.58
CA PRO A 4 -6.52 -0.27 -1.58
C PRO A 4 -7.20 1.00 -2.13
N ALA A 5 -6.79 1.51 -3.29
CA ALA A 5 -7.43 2.69 -3.86
C ALA A 5 -8.88 2.39 -4.30
N PHE A 6 -9.08 1.25 -4.96
CA PHE A 6 -10.40 0.80 -5.39
C PHE A 6 -11.32 0.52 -4.19
N SER A 7 -10.83 -0.20 -3.17
CA SER A 7 -11.61 -0.49 -1.97
C SER A 7 -11.96 0.77 -1.17
N THR A 8 -11.08 1.77 -1.12
CA THR A 8 -11.37 3.05 -0.46
C THR A 8 -12.51 3.79 -1.16
N VAL A 9 -12.49 3.85 -2.49
CA VAL A 9 -13.58 4.47 -3.26
C VAL A 9 -14.88 3.68 -3.10
N LEU A 10 -14.83 2.35 -3.22
CA LEU A 10 -16.01 1.49 -3.08
C LEU A 10 -16.64 1.62 -1.68
N LEU A 11 -15.82 1.63 -0.63
CA LEU A 11 -16.29 1.81 0.74
C LEU A 11 -16.90 3.21 0.96
N ALA A 12 -16.33 4.26 0.37
CA ALA A 12 -16.91 5.61 0.44
C ALA A 12 -18.31 5.65 -0.18
N PHE A 13 -18.53 4.96 -1.30
CA PHE A 13 -19.86 4.78 -1.88
C PHE A 13 -20.80 3.98 -0.97
N THR A 14 -20.31 2.90 -0.37
CA THR A 14 -21.13 2.03 0.49
C THR A 14 -21.58 2.73 1.77
N PHE A 15 -20.73 3.62 2.32
CA PHE A 15 -21.07 4.41 3.51
C PHE A 15 -21.79 5.73 3.21
N ASP A 16 -22.13 6.00 1.94
CA ASP A 16 -22.83 7.22 1.49
C ASP A 16 -22.26 8.51 2.10
N LEU A 17 -20.92 8.60 2.09
CA LEU A 17 -20.22 9.77 2.62
C LEU A 17 -20.55 10.98 1.73
N ARG A 18 -21.23 11.99 2.30
CA ARG A 18 -21.64 13.22 1.62
C ARG A 18 -20.91 14.41 2.22
N ASP A 19 -20.67 15.42 1.38
CA ASP A 19 -20.19 16.71 1.84
C ASP A 19 -21.38 17.58 2.36
N GLU A 20 -21.08 18.77 2.83
CA GLU A 20 -22.09 19.73 3.33
C GLU A 20 -23.11 20.15 2.25
N THR A 21 -22.78 19.97 0.97
CA THR A 21 -23.66 20.26 -0.17
C THR A 21 -24.56 19.07 -0.54
N GLY A 22 -24.43 17.93 0.14
CA GLY A 22 -25.14 16.70 -0.15
C GLY A 22 -24.56 15.92 -1.34
N SER A 23 -23.45 16.38 -1.92
CA SER A 23 -22.74 15.69 -2.99
C SER A 23 -21.91 14.53 -2.43
N LEU A 24 -21.75 13.46 -3.21
CA LEU A 24 -20.97 12.30 -2.78
C LEU A 24 -19.50 12.68 -2.56
N LEU A 25 -18.99 12.42 -1.36
CA LEU A 25 -17.62 12.71 -1.00
C LEU A 25 -16.69 11.66 -1.61
N LEU A 26 -16.12 11.97 -2.78
CA LEU A 26 -15.11 11.10 -3.40
C LEU A 26 -13.78 11.26 -2.66
N PRO A 27 -13.23 10.18 -2.08
CA PRO A 27 -11.97 10.25 -1.34
C PRO A 27 -10.76 10.55 -2.23
N LEU A 28 -10.84 10.19 -3.51
CA LEU A 28 -9.79 10.39 -4.50
C LEU A 28 -10.41 10.78 -5.85
N THR A 29 -9.78 11.72 -6.56
CA THR A 29 -10.12 12.04 -7.95
C THR A 29 -9.49 11.03 -8.92
N ALA A 30 -10.01 10.97 -10.15
CA ALA A 30 -9.43 10.13 -11.20
C ALA A 30 -7.95 10.46 -11.49
N ALA A 31 -7.60 11.75 -11.47
CA ALA A 31 -6.22 12.21 -11.65
C ALA A 31 -5.31 11.72 -10.50
N GLN A 32 -5.79 11.76 -9.25
CA GLN A 32 -5.07 11.25 -8.10
C GLN A 32 -4.87 9.73 -8.15
N ILE A 33 -5.87 8.98 -8.59
CA ILE A 33 -5.74 7.52 -8.78
C ILE A 33 -4.70 7.21 -9.87
N LEU A 34 -4.73 7.93 -10.98
CA LEU A 34 -3.74 7.80 -12.05
C LEU A 34 -2.32 8.13 -11.56
N TRP A 35 -2.19 9.21 -10.79
CA TRP A 35 -0.92 9.61 -10.17
C TRP A 35 -0.35 8.53 -9.25
N ILE A 36 -1.17 7.99 -8.35
CA ILE A 36 -0.78 6.90 -7.47
C ILE A 36 -0.30 5.71 -8.30
N ASN A 37 -1.04 5.28 -9.32
CA ASN A 37 -0.65 4.14 -10.15
C ASN A 37 0.66 4.38 -10.92
N LEU A 38 0.89 5.60 -11.42
CA LEU A 38 2.07 5.91 -12.21
C LEU A 38 3.33 6.06 -11.34
N ILE A 39 3.24 6.86 -10.28
CA ILE A 39 4.41 7.23 -9.47
C ILE A 39 4.67 6.19 -8.38
N THR A 40 3.65 5.80 -7.64
CA THR A 40 3.85 4.96 -6.46
C THR A 40 3.92 3.46 -6.75
N ASP A 41 3.36 3.02 -7.86
CA ASP A 41 3.48 1.63 -8.32
C ASP A 41 4.60 1.47 -9.35
N GLY A 42 4.77 2.42 -10.27
CA GLY A 42 5.74 2.33 -11.36
C GLY A 42 7.18 2.32 -10.88
N LEU A 43 7.57 3.28 -10.04
CA LEU A 43 8.96 3.38 -9.56
C LEU A 43 9.41 2.16 -8.75
N PRO A 44 8.65 1.67 -7.73
CA PRO A 44 9.01 0.46 -7.02
C PRO A 44 8.99 -0.79 -7.90
N ALA A 45 8.05 -0.91 -8.84
CA ALA A 45 8.00 -2.04 -9.76
C ALA A 45 9.27 -2.14 -10.61
N LEU A 46 9.75 -1.01 -11.15
CA LEU A 46 11.03 -0.95 -11.87
C LEU A 46 12.22 -1.34 -10.97
N ALA A 47 12.22 -0.88 -9.73
CA ALA A 47 13.29 -1.23 -8.78
C ALA A 47 13.28 -2.71 -8.38
N LEU A 48 12.12 -3.36 -8.34
CA LEU A 48 11.97 -4.79 -8.03
C LEU A 48 12.51 -5.69 -9.16
N VAL A 49 12.64 -5.21 -10.40
CA VAL A 49 13.32 -5.95 -11.48
C VAL A 49 14.76 -6.28 -11.12
N PHE A 50 15.40 -5.45 -10.29
CA PHE A 50 16.77 -5.66 -9.81
C PHE A 50 16.86 -6.51 -8.53
N ASP A 51 15.75 -7.08 -8.06
CA ASP A 51 15.75 -7.97 -6.90
C ASP A 51 16.50 -9.27 -7.23
N ARG A 52 17.39 -9.65 -6.32
CA ARG A 52 18.16 -10.88 -6.43
C ARG A 52 17.69 -11.87 -5.37
N THR A 53 17.27 -13.04 -5.83
CA THR A 53 16.90 -14.15 -4.95
C THR A 53 17.95 -15.24 -5.08
N PRO A 54 18.75 -15.51 -4.03
CA PRO A 54 19.75 -16.56 -4.07
C PRO A 54 19.10 -17.93 -4.33
N GLY A 55 19.74 -18.73 -5.19
CA GLY A 55 19.32 -20.12 -5.40
C GLY A 55 18.09 -20.34 -6.30
N VAL A 56 17.47 -19.28 -6.80
CA VAL A 56 16.29 -19.41 -7.70
C VAL A 56 16.57 -20.26 -8.93
N MET A 57 17.79 -20.18 -9.49
CA MET A 57 18.17 -20.94 -10.68
C MET A 57 18.39 -22.45 -10.41
N HIS A 58 18.51 -22.84 -9.14
CA HIS A 58 18.69 -24.24 -8.73
C HIS A 58 17.38 -24.90 -8.29
N GLN A 59 16.28 -24.13 -8.26
CA GLN A 59 14.97 -24.67 -7.91
C GLN A 59 14.25 -25.22 -9.15
N PRO A 60 13.54 -26.35 -9.03
CA PRO A 60 12.75 -26.86 -10.14
C PRO A 60 11.67 -25.82 -10.53
N PRO A 61 11.29 -25.78 -11.82
CA PRO A 61 10.20 -24.91 -12.27
C PRO A 61 8.92 -25.19 -11.49
N ARG A 62 8.20 -24.13 -11.16
CA ARG A 62 6.90 -24.25 -10.50
C ARG A 62 5.91 -25.01 -11.40
N PRO A 63 5.14 -25.99 -10.89
CA PRO A 63 4.14 -26.69 -11.68
C PRO A 63 3.17 -25.71 -12.35
N ALA A 64 2.86 -25.91 -13.63
CA ALA A 64 1.99 -25.02 -14.39
C ALA A 64 0.57 -24.88 -13.80
N ALA A 65 0.08 -25.92 -13.11
CA ALA A 65 -1.22 -25.93 -12.44
C ALA A 65 -1.22 -25.23 -11.05
N SER A 66 -0.06 -24.78 -10.54
CA SER A 66 -0.01 -24.11 -9.24
C SER A 66 -0.62 -22.70 -9.34
N PRO A 67 -1.46 -22.27 -8.36
CA PRO A 67 -2.04 -20.94 -8.39
C PRO A 67 -0.94 -19.87 -8.28
N LEU A 68 -1.07 -18.78 -9.04
CA LEU A 68 -0.12 -17.65 -9.00
C LEU A 68 -0.08 -16.98 -7.63
N LEU A 69 -1.23 -16.90 -6.97
CA LEU A 69 -1.37 -16.40 -5.60
C LEU A 69 -1.81 -17.55 -4.71
N ASP A 70 -1.04 -17.83 -3.69
CA ASP A 70 -1.42 -18.75 -2.64
C ASP A 70 -2.37 -18.10 -1.62
N ARG A 71 -2.92 -18.90 -0.73
CA ARG A 71 -3.88 -18.42 0.28
C ARG A 71 -3.26 -17.41 1.24
N SER A 72 -1.96 -17.52 1.54
CA SER A 72 -1.26 -16.58 2.43
C SER A 72 -1.08 -15.22 1.76
N SER A 73 -0.69 -15.20 0.49
CA SER A 73 -0.61 -13.97 -0.30
C SER A 73 -1.96 -13.27 -0.40
N VAL A 74 -3.04 -14.02 -0.67
CA VAL A 74 -4.39 -13.43 -0.72
C VAL A 74 -4.78 -12.84 0.64
N ARG A 75 -4.55 -13.55 1.74
CA ARG A 75 -4.81 -13.03 3.10
C ARG A 75 -4.01 -11.78 3.39
N PHE A 76 -2.72 -11.77 3.07
CA PHE A 76 -1.85 -10.62 3.26
C PHE A 76 -2.33 -9.40 2.45
N ILE A 77 -2.64 -9.59 1.15
CA ILE A 77 -3.14 -8.53 0.26
C ILE A 77 -4.47 -7.97 0.78
N THR A 78 -5.40 -8.84 1.18
CA THR A 78 -6.71 -8.42 1.70
C THR A 78 -6.55 -7.68 3.03
N ALA A 79 -5.77 -8.22 3.96
CA ALA A 79 -5.56 -7.61 5.27
C ALA A 79 -4.89 -6.23 5.17
N THR A 80 -3.81 -6.12 4.39
CA THR A 80 -3.10 -4.84 4.19
C THR A 80 -3.93 -3.83 3.39
N GLY A 81 -4.69 -4.30 2.40
CA GLY A 81 -5.60 -3.47 1.61
C GLY A 81 -6.73 -2.90 2.45
N SER A 82 -7.41 -3.74 3.25
CA SER A 82 -8.49 -3.32 4.14
C SER A 82 -8.01 -2.39 5.24
N MET A 83 -6.85 -2.68 5.85
CA MET A 83 -6.23 -1.82 6.84
C MET A 83 -5.93 -0.43 6.27
N LYS A 84 -5.32 -0.36 5.10
CA LYS A 84 -4.98 0.91 4.45
C LYS A 84 -6.23 1.70 4.05
N ALA A 85 -7.26 1.01 3.53
CA ALA A 85 -8.54 1.63 3.21
C ALA A 85 -9.24 2.17 4.47
N GLY A 86 -9.22 1.41 5.57
CA GLY A 86 -9.76 1.84 6.86
C GLY A 86 -9.06 3.08 7.41
N LEU A 87 -7.72 3.14 7.34
CA LEU A 87 -6.95 4.32 7.73
C LEU A 87 -7.28 5.53 6.84
N ALA A 88 -7.40 5.34 5.52
CA ALA A 88 -7.74 6.41 4.58
C ALA A 88 -9.13 6.99 4.87
N LEU A 89 -10.13 6.14 5.08
CA LEU A 89 -11.48 6.56 5.44
C LEU A 89 -11.52 7.19 6.84
N GLY A 90 -10.73 6.66 7.77
CA GLY A 90 -10.57 7.24 9.10
C GLY A 90 -10.02 8.66 9.04
N LEU A 91 -8.99 8.91 8.22
CA LEU A 91 -8.45 10.26 8.01
C LEU A 91 -9.50 11.18 7.39
N LEU A 92 -10.17 10.72 6.33
CA LEU A 92 -11.21 11.50 5.64
C LEU A 92 -12.36 11.89 6.56
N GLY A 93 -12.79 10.99 7.46
CA GLY A 93 -13.90 11.25 8.38
C GLY A 93 -13.51 11.96 9.67
N LEU A 94 -12.26 11.78 10.14
CA LEU A 94 -11.81 12.36 11.41
C LEU A 94 -11.29 13.80 11.26
N MET A 95 -10.59 14.13 10.17
CA MET A 95 -9.99 15.45 10.02
C MET A 95 -11.02 16.59 10.00
N PRO A 96 -12.19 16.47 9.32
CA PRO A 96 -13.22 17.51 9.42
C PRO A 96 -13.75 17.68 10.85
N ARG A 97 -13.86 16.60 11.62
CA ARG A 97 -14.27 16.66 13.04
C ARG A 97 -13.25 17.37 13.95
N LEU A 98 -12.00 17.43 13.50
CA LEU A 98 -10.91 18.17 14.18
C LEU A 98 -10.82 19.62 13.70
N GLY A 99 -11.76 20.10 12.85
CA GLY A 99 -11.83 21.47 12.38
C GLY A 99 -11.03 21.76 11.11
N TYR A 100 -10.58 20.73 10.38
CA TYR A 100 -9.94 20.92 9.09
C TYR A 100 -11.00 20.92 7.96
N ASP A 101 -10.76 21.72 6.93
CA ASP A 101 -11.61 21.72 5.74
C ASP A 101 -11.60 20.34 5.06
N VAL A 102 -12.72 19.99 4.42
CA VAL A 102 -12.88 18.73 3.70
C VAL A 102 -11.83 18.56 2.59
N ASP A 103 -11.44 19.64 1.93
CA ASP A 103 -10.41 19.61 0.89
C ASP A 103 -9.03 19.29 1.47
N VAL A 104 -8.72 19.79 2.67
CA VAL A 104 -7.49 19.44 3.41
C VAL A 104 -7.53 17.96 3.82
N ALA A 105 -8.67 17.45 4.26
CA ALA A 105 -8.83 16.05 4.62
C ALA A 105 -8.63 15.12 3.40
N ARG A 106 -9.19 15.50 2.23
CA ARG A 106 -9.00 14.78 0.96
C ARG A 106 -7.54 14.78 0.51
N ALA A 107 -6.90 15.96 0.52
CA ALA A 107 -5.50 16.10 0.16
C ALA A 107 -4.59 15.26 1.11
N THR A 108 -4.84 15.31 2.42
CA THR A 108 -4.11 14.50 3.42
C THR A 108 -4.29 13.01 3.17
N THR A 109 -5.51 12.57 2.87
CA THR A 109 -5.83 11.18 2.55
C THR A 109 -5.11 10.73 1.27
N PHE A 110 -5.10 11.57 0.23
CA PHE A 110 -4.36 11.29 -1.00
C PHE A 110 -2.85 11.12 -0.76
N HIS A 111 -2.24 12.04 -0.01
CA HIS A 111 -0.80 11.96 0.30
C HIS A 111 -0.48 10.74 1.18
N PHE A 112 -1.34 10.41 2.15
CA PHE A 112 -1.23 9.17 2.93
C PHE A 112 -1.29 7.93 2.02
N MET A 113 -2.25 7.88 1.10
CA MET A 113 -2.39 6.75 0.16
C MET A 113 -1.14 6.58 -0.70
N ALA A 114 -0.56 7.67 -1.19
CA ALA A 114 0.64 7.66 -2.02
C ALA A 114 1.89 7.24 -1.23
N VAL A 115 2.19 7.91 -0.12
CA VAL A 115 3.36 7.61 0.72
C VAL A 115 3.25 6.20 1.32
N GLY A 116 2.07 5.84 1.83
CA GLY A 116 1.82 4.50 2.36
C GLY A 116 1.99 3.40 1.31
N GLN A 117 1.66 3.65 0.03
CA GLN A 117 1.89 2.70 -1.06
C GLN A 117 3.39 2.45 -1.28
N LEU A 118 4.19 3.51 -1.30
CA LEU A 118 5.65 3.40 -1.43
C LEU A 118 6.27 2.58 -0.28
N LEU A 119 5.86 2.84 0.96
CA LEU A 119 6.37 2.10 2.13
C LEU A 119 5.92 0.64 2.17
N LEU A 120 4.70 0.34 1.73
CA LEU A 120 4.18 -1.03 1.69
C LEU A 120 4.93 -1.95 0.70
N THR A 121 5.75 -1.41 -0.18
CA THR A 121 6.62 -2.21 -1.06
C THR A 121 7.61 -3.06 -0.25
N TYR A 122 8.08 -2.59 0.90
CA TYR A 122 9.02 -3.34 1.75
C TYR A 122 8.41 -4.63 2.31
N PRO A 123 7.29 -4.62 3.05
CA PRO A 123 6.69 -5.84 3.55
C PRO A 123 6.21 -6.80 2.45
N CYS A 124 5.85 -6.29 1.27
CA CYS A 124 5.48 -7.13 0.13
C CYS A 124 6.62 -8.02 -0.38
N ARG A 125 7.88 -7.60 -0.21
CA ARG A 125 9.06 -8.40 -0.60
C ARG A 125 9.29 -9.60 0.33
N HIS A 126 8.89 -9.50 1.60
CA HIS A 126 9.19 -10.51 2.62
C HIS A 126 8.24 -11.72 2.60
N THR A 127 7.21 -11.70 1.77
CA THR A 127 6.15 -12.71 1.79
C THR A 127 6.62 -14.09 1.31
N TRP A 128 7.70 -14.17 0.49
CA TRP A 128 8.10 -15.41 -0.16
C TRP A 128 9.52 -15.87 0.13
N MET A 129 10.48 -14.97 0.32
CA MET A 129 11.90 -15.29 0.52
C MET A 129 12.58 -14.17 1.32
N ARG A 130 13.75 -14.45 1.89
CA ARG A 130 14.62 -13.42 2.46
C ARG A 130 15.34 -12.71 1.32
N PRO A 131 14.81 -11.57 0.81
CA PRO A 131 15.44 -10.88 -0.30
C PRO A 131 16.77 -10.26 0.16
N LEU A 132 17.74 -10.25 -0.76
CA LEU A 132 18.95 -9.48 -0.57
C LEU A 132 18.65 -7.97 -0.53
N PRO A 133 19.48 -7.15 0.13
CA PRO A 133 19.30 -5.70 0.12
C PRO A 133 19.24 -5.16 -1.32
N ASN A 134 18.22 -4.37 -1.61
CA ASN A 134 18.01 -3.75 -2.93
C ASN A 134 18.12 -2.23 -2.81
N ARG A 135 19.29 -1.68 -3.16
CA ARG A 135 19.53 -0.23 -3.14
C ARG A 135 18.64 0.54 -4.11
N TYR A 136 18.25 -0.07 -5.22
CA TYR A 136 17.37 0.57 -6.21
C TYR A 136 15.96 0.76 -5.65
N LEU A 137 15.50 -0.15 -4.81
CA LEU A 137 14.22 0.01 -4.13
C LEU A 137 14.24 1.18 -3.14
N HIS A 138 15.31 1.30 -2.34
CA HIS A 138 15.44 2.46 -1.44
C HIS A 138 15.47 3.77 -2.23
N LEU A 139 16.22 3.80 -3.34
CA LEU A 139 16.25 4.97 -4.22
C LEU A 139 14.87 5.28 -4.82
N ALA A 140 14.15 4.26 -5.31
CA ALA A 140 12.81 4.44 -5.88
C ALA A 140 11.81 4.98 -4.85
N VAL A 141 11.87 4.49 -3.60
CA VAL A 141 11.01 4.99 -2.52
C VAL A 141 11.36 6.44 -2.16
N ILE A 142 12.65 6.77 -2.02
CA ILE A 142 13.10 8.13 -1.71
C ILE A 142 12.69 9.10 -2.83
N VAL A 143 12.94 8.74 -4.09
CA VAL A 143 12.54 9.54 -5.26
C VAL A 143 11.01 9.67 -5.33
N GLY A 144 10.27 8.58 -5.10
CA GLY A 144 8.80 8.60 -5.09
C GLY A 144 8.23 9.51 -4.01
N VAL A 145 8.78 9.47 -2.80
CA VAL A 145 8.42 10.39 -1.71
C VAL A 145 8.78 11.83 -2.08
N GLY A 146 9.96 12.05 -2.65
CA GLY A 146 10.40 13.37 -3.12
C GLY A 146 9.47 13.96 -4.19
N ILE A 147 9.06 13.15 -5.18
CA ILE A 147 8.08 13.54 -6.20
C ILE A 147 6.72 13.86 -5.54
N GLN A 148 6.30 13.07 -4.57
CA GLN A 148 5.04 13.29 -3.85
C GLN A 148 5.05 14.59 -3.05
N LEU A 149 6.16 14.90 -2.39
CA LEU A 149 6.35 16.19 -1.72
C LEU A 149 6.36 17.34 -2.72
N ALA A 150 7.10 17.21 -3.82
CA ALA A 150 7.12 18.22 -4.88
C ALA A 150 5.72 18.44 -5.46
N ALA A 151 4.94 17.39 -5.67
CA ALA A 151 3.57 17.48 -6.16
C ALA A 151 2.62 18.24 -5.22
N ALA A 152 2.89 18.22 -3.92
CA ALA A 152 2.10 18.98 -2.95
C ALA A 152 2.40 20.48 -2.97
N TRP A 153 3.62 20.87 -3.36
CA TRP A 153 4.10 22.24 -3.24
C TRP A 153 4.11 23.00 -4.59
N LEU A 154 4.15 22.27 -5.70
CA LEU A 154 4.14 22.88 -7.04
C LEU A 154 2.72 23.31 -7.44
N PRO A 155 2.48 24.58 -7.82
CA PRO A 155 1.15 25.07 -8.20
C PRO A 155 0.52 24.33 -9.39
N VAL A 156 1.34 23.87 -10.33
CA VAL A 156 0.89 23.12 -11.51
C VAL A 156 0.32 21.76 -11.11
N SER A 157 1.02 21.02 -10.27
CA SER A 157 0.55 19.70 -9.79
C SER A 157 -0.64 19.84 -8.85
N ALA A 158 -0.69 20.88 -8.01
CA ALA A 158 -1.84 21.16 -7.16
C ALA A 158 -3.14 21.36 -7.99
N LYS A 159 -3.06 22.11 -9.09
CA LYS A 159 -4.17 22.29 -10.03
C LYS A 159 -4.55 20.99 -10.75
N LEU A 160 -3.57 20.24 -11.25
CA LEU A 160 -3.79 18.97 -11.96
C LEU A 160 -4.43 17.91 -11.08
N LEU A 161 -3.98 17.82 -9.84
CA LEU A 161 -4.45 16.82 -8.88
C LEU A 161 -5.67 17.29 -8.08
N GLY A 162 -6.06 18.56 -8.22
CA GLY A 162 -7.14 19.14 -7.41
C GLY A 162 -6.82 19.14 -5.91
N ASN A 163 -5.55 19.31 -5.55
CA ASN A 163 -5.10 19.28 -4.17
C ASN A 163 -5.18 20.67 -3.54
N ALA A 164 -5.82 20.75 -2.38
CA ALA A 164 -5.64 21.86 -1.46
C ALA A 164 -4.24 21.79 -0.83
N GLY A 165 -3.67 22.95 -0.51
CA GLY A 165 -2.45 22.99 0.31
C GLY A 165 -2.71 22.38 1.68
N ILE A 166 -1.84 21.49 2.14
CA ILE A 166 -1.96 20.89 3.47
C ILE A 166 -1.01 21.58 4.46
N PRO A 167 -1.49 21.88 5.68
CA PRO A 167 -0.67 22.49 6.72
C PRO A 167 0.44 21.52 7.18
N ILE A 168 1.52 22.06 7.73
CA ILE A 168 2.67 21.26 8.17
C ILE A 168 2.29 20.16 9.18
N VAL A 169 1.29 20.41 10.01
CA VAL A 169 0.77 19.44 10.98
C VAL A 169 0.14 18.23 10.27
N ALA A 170 -0.55 18.45 9.16
CA ALA A 170 -1.15 17.36 8.39
C ALA A 170 -0.11 16.44 7.74
N TRP A 171 1.10 16.95 7.45
CA TRP A 171 2.22 16.09 7.04
C TRP A 171 2.66 15.14 8.14
N GLY A 172 2.63 15.57 9.42
CA GLY A 172 2.83 14.69 10.56
C GLY A 172 1.81 13.54 10.59
N VAL A 173 0.56 13.84 10.28
CA VAL A 173 -0.51 12.82 10.17
C VAL A 173 -0.26 11.89 8.99
N VAL A 174 0.14 12.41 7.82
CA VAL A 174 0.48 11.61 6.63
C VAL A 174 1.60 10.61 6.95
N PHE A 175 2.73 11.09 7.45
CA PHE A 175 3.87 10.20 7.73
C PHE A 175 3.59 9.28 8.91
N GLY A 176 2.93 9.75 9.96
CA GLY A 176 2.56 8.93 11.12
C GLY A 176 1.64 7.77 10.74
N SER A 177 0.59 8.05 9.97
CA SER A 177 -0.33 7.01 9.48
C SER A 177 0.31 6.07 8.45
N ALA A 178 1.21 6.58 7.59
CA ALA A 178 1.95 5.76 6.63
C ALA A 178 2.94 4.81 7.33
N LEU A 179 3.65 5.29 8.36
CA LEU A 179 4.54 4.46 9.18
C LEU A 179 3.77 3.43 10.00
N LEU A 180 2.61 3.80 10.54
CA LEU A 180 1.71 2.87 11.22
C LEU A 180 1.25 1.76 10.27
N ALA A 181 0.80 2.11 9.07
CA ALA A 181 0.39 1.16 8.05
C ALA A 181 1.54 0.22 7.64
N TRP A 182 2.73 0.78 7.46
CA TRP A 182 3.94 0.00 7.16
C TRP A 182 4.28 -0.96 8.30
N GLY A 183 4.32 -0.49 9.55
CA GLY A 183 4.64 -1.32 10.71
C GLY A 183 3.64 -2.47 10.89
N LEU A 184 2.35 -2.20 10.75
CA LEU A 184 1.31 -3.24 10.81
C LEU A 184 1.45 -4.24 9.65
N ALA A 185 1.73 -3.78 8.44
CA ALA A 185 1.96 -4.66 7.29
C ALA A 185 3.22 -5.53 7.47
N GLU A 186 4.28 -5.00 8.07
CA GLU A 186 5.49 -5.76 8.40
C GLU A 186 5.20 -6.88 9.41
N VAL A 187 4.41 -6.60 10.44
CA VAL A 187 3.95 -7.62 11.40
C VAL A 187 3.11 -8.69 10.70
N LEU A 188 2.15 -8.27 9.86
CA LEU A 188 1.30 -9.20 9.10
C LEU A 188 2.12 -10.09 8.15
N SER A 189 3.11 -9.53 7.46
CA SER A 189 3.98 -10.30 6.56
C SER A 189 4.76 -11.38 7.31
N ARG A 190 5.31 -11.02 8.47
CA ARG A 190 6.05 -11.97 9.34
C ARG A 190 5.15 -13.07 9.90
N LEU A 191 3.91 -12.75 10.26
CA LEU A 191 2.94 -13.72 10.75
C LEU A 191 2.50 -14.69 9.64
N ALA A 192 2.23 -14.17 8.44
CA ALA A 192 1.87 -14.99 7.28
C ALA A 192 2.98 -15.99 6.95
N TRP A 193 4.23 -15.54 6.91
CA TRP A 193 5.38 -16.40 6.62
C TRP A 193 5.60 -17.50 7.68
N ARG A 194 5.41 -17.18 8.97
CA ARG A 194 5.50 -18.20 10.06
C ARG A 194 4.40 -19.25 9.96
N ALA A 195 3.22 -18.89 9.51
CA ALA A 195 2.10 -19.82 9.34
C ALA A 195 2.39 -20.84 8.22
N ASP A 196 2.92 -20.37 7.08
CA ASP A 196 3.25 -21.23 5.94
C ASP A 196 4.40 -22.19 6.26
N ALA A 197 5.43 -21.73 6.96
CA ALA A 197 6.54 -22.58 7.39
C ALA A 197 6.08 -23.74 8.31
N ARG A 198 5.06 -23.50 9.15
CA ARG A 198 4.48 -24.56 10.02
C ARG A 198 3.67 -25.57 9.22
N VAL A 199 2.91 -25.14 8.23
CA VAL A 199 2.12 -26.02 7.36
C VAL A 199 3.04 -26.92 6.54
N SER A 200 4.08 -26.37 5.93
CA SER A 200 5.05 -27.14 5.15
C SER A 200 5.76 -28.21 6.01
N SER A 201 6.20 -27.88 7.22
CA SER A 201 6.84 -28.83 8.13
C SER A 201 5.92 -29.92 8.66
N ALA A 202 4.61 -29.67 8.74
CA ALA A 202 3.61 -30.66 9.12
C ALA A 202 3.32 -31.65 7.99
N THR A 203 3.30 -31.17 6.74
CA THR A 203 3.06 -32.01 5.55
C THR A 203 4.24 -32.96 5.29
N ASP A 204 5.49 -32.47 5.43
CA ASP A 204 6.68 -33.33 5.31
C ASP A 204 6.70 -34.49 6.31
N ARG A 205 6.29 -34.24 7.57
CA ARG A 205 6.22 -35.30 8.59
C ARG A 205 5.15 -36.35 8.33
N THR A 206 4.11 -35.98 7.57
CA THR A 206 3.02 -36.90 7.22
C THR A 206 3.40 -37.81 6.05
N THR A 207 4.17 -37.30 5.09
CA THR A 207 4.70 -38.07 3.96
C THR A 207 5.80 -39.04 4.35
N GLU A 208 6.62 -38.72 5.36
CA GLU A 208 7.64 -39.65 5.91
C GLU A 208 7.06 -40.79 6.78
N ARG A 209 5.78 -40.71 7.18
CA ARG A 209 5.12 -41.74 8.01
C ARG A 209 4.25 -42.75 7.26
N THR A 210 4.11 -42.59 5.95
CA THR A 210 3.47 -43.60 5.08
C THR A 210 4.52 -44.56 4.58
N PRO A 211 4.53 -45.84 5.09
CA PRO A 211 5.47 -46.88 4.65
C PRO A 211 5.24 -47.33 3.20
#